data_44e435e25c88d1f1d493472504574794
#
_entry.id   44e435e25c88d1f1d493472504574794
#
_cell.length_a   1.000
_cell.length_b   1.000
_cell.length_c   1.000
_cell.angle_alpha   90.00
_cell.angle_beta   90.00
_cell.angle_gamma   90.00
#
_symmetry.space_group_name_H-M   'P 1'
#
loop_
_entity.id
_entity.type
_entity.pdbx_description
1 polymer ?
#
loop_
_entity_poly.entity_id
_entity_poly.type
_entity_poly.pdbx_seq_one_letter_code
_entity_poly.pdbx_strand_id
1 'polypeptide(L)'
;MPVTGFLFNSNPLFMSKLLTARELKEQASLVDLLSRLGYQPVPKRGREKMYISMLRDNDSNPSFSVNDDLGVWFDHGAGKGGNIIDFGLAYWKHLGFNEVVKKIQDVCSIEAAEPRTLRPRKPVKVNHVVEKVRPLGAHPAITDYLKSRGVFEVAKFYLSEVYYFVEDENDVRKHYFAAGWLNENNSWEVRNRYFKGCMGHKGITFIPGHPKKAALFEGFLDFLSWRFDNPEADHSIIVLNTLTLLQQGIAKAKAFSCLDIYFDRDKAGKLASRDFLKALPYATDRSSAYEGFNDYNDKIKAQVKTGASEQGIKTNFFGNIKVPFVR
;
A
#
# COMPACT_ATOMS: atom_id res chain seq x y z
N MET A 1 10.04 -73.07 29.90
CA MET A 1 10.52 -71.71 30.23
C MET A 1 10.16 -70.80 29.07
N PRO A 2 9.24 -69.86 29.19
CA PRO A 2 8.87 -68.95 28.12
C PRO A 2 9.81 -67.73 28.11
N VAL A 3 10.29 -67.37 26.93
CA VAL A 3 11.14 -66.25 26.66
C VAL A 3 10.25 -64.98 26.57
N THR A 4 10.43 -64.05 27.50
CA THR A 4 9.75 -62.76 27.52
C THR A 4 10.28 -61.86 26.43
N GLY A 5 9.42 -61.60 25.41
CA GLY A 5 9.69 -60.58 24.38
C GLY A 5 9.55 -59.16 24.94
N PHE A 6 10.62 -58.36 24.83
CA PHE A 6 10.58 -56.93 25.07
C PHE A 6 9.85 -56.26 23.92
N LEU A 7 8.67 -55.69 24.22
CA LEU A 7 7.96 -54.80 23.34
C LEU A 7 8.67 -53.42 23.36
N PHE A 8 9.35 -53.09 22.28
CA PHE A 8 9.79 -51.73 22.02
C PHE A 8 8.56 -50.85 21.73
N ASN A 9 8.25 -50.03 22.70
CA ASN A 9 7.22 -48.99 22.57
C ASN A 9 7.83 -47.83 21.73
N SER A 10 7.68 -47.90 20.43
CA SER A 10 7.99 -46.77 19.55
C SER A 10 6.93 -45.69 19.66
N ASN A 11 7.18 -44.73 20.52
CA ASN A 11 6.41 -43.48 20.54
C ASN A 11 6.52 -42.83 19.16
N PRO A 12 5.43 -42.59 18.42
CA PRO A 12 5.51 -41.84 17.20
C PRO A 12 5.87 -40.38 17.57
N LEU A 13 7.05 -39.94 17.16
CA LEU A 13 7.40 -38.53 17.14
C LEU A 13 6.24 -37.77 16.47
N PHE A 14 5.50 -37.02 17.24
CA PHE A 14 4.54 -36.04 16.73
C PHE A 14 5.32 -35.02 15.89
N MET A 15 5.36 -35.23 14.59
CA MET A 15 5.75 -34.17 13.66
C MET A 15 4.65 -33.12 13.72
N SER A 16 4.91 -32.03 14.46
CA SER A 16 3.99 -30.90 14.51
C SER A 16 3.71 -30.43 13.08
N LYS A 17 2.45 -30.44 12.68
CA LYS A 17 2.00 -29.98 11.37
C LYS A 17 2.44 -28.53 11.19
N LEU A 18 3.17 -28.26 10.10
CA LEU A 18 3.60 -26.91 9.75
C LEU A 18 2.36 -26.07 9.39
N LEU A 19 2.19 -24.93 10.08
CA LEU A 19 1.11 -23.99 9.78
C LEU A 19 1.34 -23.31 8.41
N THR A 20 0.27 -23.07 7.69
CA THR A 20 0.34 -22.21 6.52
C THR A 20 0.62 -20.77 6.94
N ALA A 21 1.17 -19.95 6.03
CA ALA A 21 1.41 -18.54 6.27
C ALA A 21 0.14 -17.77 6.70
N ARG A 22 -1.04 -18.21 6.24
CA ARG A 22 -2.32 -17.63 6.63
C ARG A 22 -2.66 -17.98 8.06
N GLU A 23 -2.61 -19.26 8.41
CA GLU A 23 -2.89 -19.73 9.78
C GLU A 23 -1.95 -19.09 10.80
N LEU A 24 -0.64 -18.97 10.44
CA LEU A 24 0.34 -18.33 11.30
C LEU A 24 0.01 -16.85 11.55
N LYS A 25 -0.38 -16.09 10.53
CA LYS A 25 -0.81 -14.68 10.68
C LYS A 25 -2.05 -14.51 11.54
N GLU A 26 -2.93 -15.51 11.56
CA GLU A 26 -4.17 -15.48 12.33
C GLU A 26 -3.94 -15.90 13.80
N GLN A 27 -2.91 -16.69 14.09
CA GLN A 27 -2.70 -17.28 15.41
C GLN A 27 -1.54 -16.63 16.19
N ALA A 28 -0.53 -16.13 15.51
CA ALA A 28 0.66 -15.57 16.14
C ALA A 28 0.50 -14.07 16.45
N SER A 29 0.92 -13.68 17.66
CA SER A 29 1.04 -12.29 18.10
C SER A 29 2.46 -11.78 17.84
N LEU A 30 2.58 -10.58 17.23
CA LEU A 30 3.86 -9.89 17.07
C LEU A 30 4.47 -9.50 18.43
N VAL A 31 3.63 -9.08 19.38
CA VAL A 31 4.09 -8.72 20.73
C VAL A 31 4.63 -9.94 21.47
N ASP A 32 3.96 -11.11 21.35
CA ASP A 32 4.45 -12.35 21.94
C ASP A 32 5.76 -12.82 21.31
N LEU A 33 5.84 -12.78 19.97
CA LEU A 33 7.09 -13.09 19.25
C LEU A 33 8.25 -12.22 19.72
N LEU A 34 8.05 -10.89 19.77
CA LEU A 34 9.08 -9.95 20.21
C LEU A 34 9.50 -10.20 21.66
N SER A 35 8.53 -10.47 22.55
CA SER A 35 8.82 -10.80 23.94
C SER A 35 9.69 -12.06 24.08
N ARG A 36 9.37 -13.12 23.30
CA ARG A 36 10.15 -14.36 23.30
C ARG A 36 11.54 -14.22 22.69
N LEU A 37 11.70 -13.24 21.79
CA LEU A 37 13.02 -12.84 21.24
C LEU A 37 13.78 -11.91 22.19
N GLY A 38 13.23 -11.56 23.36
CA GLY A 38 13.87 -10.74 24.38
C GLY A 38 13.63 -9.23 24.26
N TYR A 39 12.77 -8.79 23.36
CA TYR A 39 12.45 -7.38 23.18
C TYR A 39 11.22 -6.99 24.01
N GLN A 40 11.36 -5.89 24.76
CA GLN A 40 10.27 -5.35 25.59
C GLN A 40 9.81 -3.99 25.06
N PRO A 41 8.50 -3.69 25.09
CA PRO A 41 8.02 -2.39 24.66
C PRO A 41 8.41 -1.29 25.66
N VAL A 42 8.67 -0.10 25.13
CA VAL A 42 8.87 1.10 25.96
C VAL A 42 7.49 1.56 26.48
N PRO A 43 7.39 1.94 27.77
CA PRO A 43 6.15 2.44 28.32
C PRO A 43 5.63 3.67 27.57
N LYS A 44 4.50 3.52 26.88
CA LYS A 44 3.80 4.59 26.17
C LYS A 44 2.29 4.36 26.27
N ARG A 45 1.52 5.44 26.43
CA ARG A 45 0.05 5.35 26.39
C ARG A 45 -0.41 5.21 24.94
N GLY A 46 -1.34 4.29 24.68
CA GLY A 46 -1.96 4.07 23.35
C GLY A 46 -2.10 2.57 23.01
N ARG A 47 -2.76 2.29 21.90
CA ARG A 47 -2.98 0.92 21.38
C ARG A 47 -1.72 0.31 20.75
N GLU A 48 -0.81 1.14 20.27
CA GLU A 48 0.44 0.69 19.67
C GLU A 48 1.54 0.54 20.72
N LYS A 49 2.23 -0.60 20.66
CA LYS A 49 3.44 -0.85 21.46
C LYS A 49 4.64 -0.29 20.70
N MET A 50 5.43 0.53 21.38
CA MET A 50 6.65 1.10 20.82
C MET A 50 7.88 0.35 21.31
N TYR A 51 8.84 0.12 20.42
CA TYR A 51 10.10 -0.54 20.70
C TYR A 51 11.27 0.29 20.13
N ILE A 52 12.47 0.09 20.66
CA ILE A 52 13.70 0.41 19.95
C ILE A 52 13.81 -0.59 18.79
N SER A 53 14.16 -0.11 17.58
CA SER A 53 14.18 -1.01 16.43
C SER A 53 15.27 -2.06 16.55
N MET A 54 14.87 -3.34 16.52
CA MET A 54 15.76 -4.49 16.47
C MET A 54 16.18 -4.86 15.04
N LEU A 55 15.68 -4.15 14.05
CA LEU A 55 16.02 -4.36 12.64
C LEU A 55 17.14 -3.43 12.16
N ARG A 56 17.54 -2.47 12.99
CA ARG A 56 18.57 -1.48 12.69
C ARG A 56 19.63 -1.47 13.79
N ASP A 57 20.89 -1.38 13.38
CA ASP A 57 22.00 -1.17 14.32
C ASP A 57 21.97 0.26 14.86
N ASN A 58 22.33 0.43 16.14
CA ASN A 58 22.47 1.72 16.83
C ASN A 58 21.19 2.57 16.92
N ASP A 59 20.00 1.98 16.88
CA ASP A 59 18.76 2.71 17.20
C ASP A 59 18.69 2.97 18.72
N SER A 60 18.52 4.23 19.09
CA SER A 60 18.44 4.66 20.50
C SER A 60 17.09 5.26 20.86
N ASN A 61 16.24 5.50 19.87
CA ASN A 61 14.92 6.09 20.05
C ASN A 61 13.81 5.08 19.74
N PRO A 62 12.72 5.04 20.53
CA PRO A 62 11.58 4.18 20.21
C PRO A 62 10.94 4.57 18.89
N SER A 63 11.26 3.82 17.86
CA SER A 63 10.87 4.11 16.47
C SER A 63 10.22 2.92 15.74
N PHE A 64 10.07 1.78 16.43
CA PHE A 64 9.42 0.59 15.90
C PHE A 64 8.07 0.43 16.59
N SER A 65 6.97 0.63 15.84
CA SER A 65 5.61 0.49 16.34
C SER A 65 5.01 -0.87 15.97
N VAL A 66 4.25 -1.44 16.91
CA VAL A 66 3.49 -2.69 16.72
C VAL A 66 2.04 -2.44 17.10
N ASN A 67 1.14 -2.74 16.18
CA ASN A 67 -0.28 -2.85 16.43
C ASN A 67 -0.67 -4.33 16.37
N ASP A 68 -0.75 -4.96 17.53
CA ASP A 68 -0.98 -6.40 17.62
C ASP A 68 -2.40 -6.81 17.24
N ASP A 69 -3.39 -5.92 17.46
CA ASP A 69 -4.78 -6.14 17.06
C ASP A 69 -4.92 -6.26 15.53
N LEU A 70 -4.10 -5.50 14.80
CA LEU A 70 -4.02 -5.55 13.34
C LEU A 70 -2.99 -6.57 12.84
N GLY A 71 -2.13 -7.10 13.71
CA GLY A 71 -1.04 -8.00 13.35
C GLY A 71 0.02 -7.35 12.46
N VAL A 72 0.28 -6.02 12.65
CA VAL A 72 1.21 -5.25 11.83
C VAL A 72 2.24 -4.52 12.67
N TRP A 73 3.39 -4.27 12.04
CA TRP A 73 4.46 -3.43 12.57
C TRP A 73 4.88 -2.36 11.57
N PHE A 74 5.49 -1.30 12.08
CA PHE A 74 6.11 -0.27 11.24
C PHE A 74 7.36 0.30 11.92
N ASP A 75 8.49 0.29 11.23
CA ASP A 75 9.74 0.93 11.63
C ASP A 75 9.82 2.32 10.98
N HIS A 76 9.55 3.35 11.79
CA HIS A 76 9.55 4.74 11.35
C HIS A 76 10.93 5.22 10.87
N GLY A 77 11.99 4.68 11.45
CA GLY A 77 13.35 5.04 11.06
C GLY A 77 13.80 4.40 9.74
N ALA A 78 13.27 3.21 9.41
CA ALA A 78 13.55 2.54 8.15
C ALA A 78 12.49 2.82 7.07
N GLY A 79 11.33 3.40 7.43
CA GLY A 79 10.18 3.57 6.54
C GLY A 79 9.59 2.26 6.04
N LYS A 80 9.68 1.18 6.84
CA LYS A 80 9.25 -0.17 6.47
C LYS A 80 8.28 -0.72 7.48
N GLY A 81 7.35 -1.53 7.00
CA GLY A 81 6.37 -2.22 7.83
C GLY A 81 5.85 -3.49 7.18
N GLY A 82 5.02 -4.22 7.91
CA GLY A 82 4.44 -5.45 7.41
C GLY A 82 3.73 -6.25 8.50
N ASN A 83 3.48 -7.53 8.21
CA ASN A 83 2.92 -8.49 9.15
C ASN A 83 4.04 -9.30 9.85
N ILE A 84 3.68 -10.29 10.67
CA ILE A 84 4.62 -11.10 11.44
C ILE A 84 5.62 -11.87 10.55
N ILE A 85 5.23 -12.30 9.36
CA ILE A 85 6.13 -13.01 8.43
C ILE A 85 7.11 -12.02 7.81
N ASP A 86 6.64 -10.80 7.43
CA ASP A 86 7.50 -9.74 6.93
C ASP A 86 8.53 -9.31 7.99
N PHE A 87 8.14 -9.31 9.28
CA PHE A 87 9.08 -9.13 10.38
C PHE A 87 10.12 -10.23 10.42
N GLY A 88 9.70 -11.49 10.38
CA GLY A 88 10.62 -12.63 10.41
C GLY A 88 11.63 -12.61 9.26
N LEU A 89 11.19 -12.27 8.04
CA LEU A 89 12.07 -12.11 6.86
C LEU A 89 13.06 -10.94 7.02
N ALA A 90 12.64 -9.88 7.68
CA ALA A 90 13.52 -8.73 7.97
C ALA A 90 14.51 -9.02 9.10
N TYR A 91 14.11 -9.81 10.10
CA TYR A 91 14.91 -10.14 11.27
C TYR A 91 15.91 -11.28 11.01
N TRP A 92 15.44 -12.40 10.44
CA TRP A 92 16.28 -13.55 10.05
C TRP A 92 16.63 -13.48 8.57
N LYS A 93 17.47 -12.52 8.21
CA LYS A 93 17.83 -12.20 6.78
C LYS A 93 18.40 -13.37 5.99
N HIS A 94 18.90 -14.41 6.67
CA HIS A 94 19.51 -15.61 6.06
C HIS A 94 18.51 -16.74 5.81
N LEU A 95 17.28 -16.64 6.34
CA LEU A 95 16.25 -17.66 6.20
C LEU A 95 15.31 -17.38 5.03
N GLY A 96 14.90 -18.43 4.33
CA GLY A 96 13.86 -18.37 3.31
C GLY A 96 12.44 -18.32 3.92
N PHE A 97 11.45 -18.06 3.07
CA PHE A 97 10.06 -17.88 3.50
C PHE A 97 9.52 -19.04 4.36
N ASN A 98 9.69 -20.28 3.91
CA ASN A 98 9.19 -21.46 4.63
C ASN A 98 9.93 -21.69 5.96
N GLU A 99 11.22 -21.38 5.99
CA GLU A 99 12.04 -21.47 7.20
C GLU A 99 11.62 -20.41 8.23
N VAL A 100 11.31 -19.19 7.78
CA VAL A 100 10.78 -18.12 8.64
C VAL A 100 9.42 -18.51 9.22
N VAL A 101 8.50 -19.05 8.41
CA VAL A 101 7.20 -19.55 8.89
C VAL A 101 7.38 -20.59 9.99
N LYS A 102 8.24 -21.59 9.76
CA LYS A 102 8.58 -22.61 10.76
C LYS A 102 9.21 -22.00 12.01
N LYS A 103 10.19 -21.10 11.83
CA LYS A 103 10.89 -20.44 12.94
C LYS A 103 9.96 -19.64 13.84
N ILE A 104 9.01 -18.91 13.27
CA ILE A 104 8.00 -18.19 14.04
C ILE A 104 7.10 -19.16 14.81
N GLN A 105 6.65 -20.24 14.16
CA GLN A 105 5.86 -21.28 14.79
C GLN A 105 6.58 -21.88 15.99
N ASP A 106 7.87 -22.22 15.82
CA ASP A 106 8.70 -22.80 16.86
C ASP A 106 8.91 -21.80 18.03
N VAL A 107 9.25 -20.55 17.75
CA VAL A 107 9.47 -19.51 18.77
C VAL A 107 8.19 -19.20 19.54
N CYS A 108 7.06 -19.08 18.86
CA CYS A 108 5.77 -18.82 19.52
C CYS A 108 5.17 -20.07 20.18
N SER A 109 5.80 -21.24 20.04
CA SER A 109 5.29 -22.53 20.55
C SER A 109 3.84 -22.80 20.14
N ILE A 110 3.51 -22.47 18.88
CA ILE A 110 2.18 -22.67 18.33
C ILE A 110 2.08 -24.14 17.89
N GLU A 111 1.47 -24.97 18.71
CA GLU A 111 1.09 -26.32 18.29
C GLU A 111 -0.05 -26.20 17.27
N ALA A 112 -0.01 -27.02 16.22
CA ALA A 112 -1.13 -27.14 15.29
C ALA A 112 -2.31 -27.77 16.05
N ALA A 113 -3.03 -26.95 16.80
CA ALA A 113 -4.25 -27.34 17.48
C ALA A 113 -5.30 -27.72 16.44
N GLU A 114 -6.15 -28.70 16.77
CA GLU A 114 -7.41 -28.95 16.04
C GLU A 114 -8.12 -27.61 15.78
N PRO A 115 -8.84 -27.47 14.64
CA PRO A 115 -9.39 -26.18 14.22
C PRO A 115 -10.26 -25.62 15.34
N ARG A 116 -9.67 -24.81 16.20
CA ARG A 116 -10.43 -23.95 17.09
C ARG A 116 -11.27 -23.09 16.17
N THR A 117 -12.59 -23.16 16.34
CA THR A 117 -13.51 -22.20 15.73
C THR A 117 -12.88 -20.82 15.87
N LEU A 118 -12.35 -20.31 14.76
CA LEU A 118 -11.73 -19.00 14.70
C LEU A 118 -12.65 -18.04 15.42
N ARG A 119 -12.18 -17.42 16.49
CA ARG A 119 -12.87 -16.22 16.98
C ARG A 119 -12.89 -15.30 15.76
N PRO A 120 -14.07 -14.99 15.20
CA PRO A 120 -14.10 -14.08 14.09
C PRO A 120 -13.34 -12.84 14.56
N ARG A 121 -12.23 -12.48 13.86
CA ARG A 121 -11.65 -11.16 14.04
C ARG A 121 -12.85 -10.23 13.95
N LYS A 122 -13.10 -9.46 15.01
CA LYS A 122 -14.11 -8.40 14.92
C LYS A 122 -13.76 -7.68 13.62
N PRO A 123 -14.65 -7.69 12.61
CA PRO A 123 -14.35 -6.99 11.38
C PRO A 123 -13.88 -5.62 11.83
N VAL A 124 -12.69 -5.20 11.35
CA VAL A 124 -12.25 -3.82 11.56
C VAL A 124 -13.41 -3.02 11.02
N LYS A 125 -14.20 -2.42 11.92
CA LYS A 125 -15.32 -1.58 11.54
C LYS A 125 -14.66 -0.55 10.62
N VAL A 126 -14.96 -0.62 9.34
CA VAL A 126 -14.51 0.40 8.38
C VAL A 126 -15.28 1.64 8.79
N ASN A 127 -14.67 2.41 9.67
CA ASN A 127 -15.32 3.54 10.32
C ASN A 127 -15.45 4.75 9.38
N HIS A 128 -15.19 4.56 8.07
CA HIS A 128 -15.32 5.61 7.08
C HIS A 128 -16.62 5.43 6.32
N VAL A 129 -17.51 6.40 6.44
CA VAL A 129 -18.75 6.42 5.67
C VAL A 129 -18.73 7.62 4.72
N VAL A 130 -18.79 7.35 3.42
CA VAL A 130 -18.91 8.42 2.40
C VAL A 130 -20.33 8.94 2.43
N GLU A 131 -20.47 10.24 2.73
CA GLU A 131 -21.78 10.91 2.82
C GLU A 131 -22.17 11.56 1.51
N LYS A 132 -21.18 12.13 0.82
CA LYS A 132 -21.44 12.95 -0.37
C LYS A 132 -20.24 12.96 -1.30
N VAL A 133 -20.54 12.96 -2.59
CA VAL A 133 -19.57 13.14 -3.66
C VAL A 133 -20.01 14.32 -4.53
N ARG A 134 -19.07 15.19 -4.91
CA ARG A 134 -19.33 16.37 -5.75
C ARG A 134 -18.23 16.50 -6.82
N PRO A 135 -18.51 17.15 -7.94
CA PRO A 135 -17.46 17.61 -8.84
C PRO A 135 -16.45 18.49 -8.12
N LEU A 136 -15.19 18.46 -8.56
CA LEU A 136 -14.14 19.33 -8.01
C LEU A 136 -14.44 20.82 -8.23
N GLY A 137 -14.05 21.64 -7.26
CA GLY A 137 -14.12 23.11 -7.31
C GLY A 137 -15.10 23.73 -6.33
N ALA A 138 -15.88 22.93 -5.59
CA ALA A 138 -16.81 23.43 -4.58
C ALA A 138 -16.12 23.68 -3.21
N HIS A 139 -15.10 22.86 -2.85
CA HIS A 139 -14.41 23.00 -1.56
C HIS A 139 -13.06 23.73 -1.71
N PRO A 140 -12.88 24.92 -1.10
CA PRO A 140 -11.65 25.70 -1.26
C PRO A 140 -10.39 24.95 -0.89
N ALA A 141 -10.36 24.25 0.25
CA ALA A 141 -9.16 23.55 0.71
C ALA A 141 -8.74 22.38 -0.20
N ILE A 142 -9.69 21.69 -0.88
CA ILE A 142 -9.38 20.68 -1.89
C ILE A 142 -8.81 21.37 -3.15
N THR A 143 -9.47 22.44 -3.58
CA THR A 143 -9.05 23.26 -4.73
C THR A 143 -7.64 23.79 -4.53
N ASP A 144 -7.35 24.43 -3.39
CA ASP A 144 -6.04 24.99 -3.07
C ASP A 144 -4.97 23.90 -2.96
N TYR A 145 -5.32 22.74 -2.39
CA TYR A 145 -4.42 21.60 -2.37
C TYR A 145 -4.02 21.16 -3.77
N LEU A 146 -4.98 20.92 -4.67
CA LEU A 146 -4.71 20.49 -6.04
C LEU A 146 -4.02 21.56 -6.89
N LYS A 147 -4.33 22.85 -6.67
CA LYS A 147 -3.59 23.97 -7.26
C LYS A 147 -2.14 24.01 -6.79
N SER A 148 -1.89 23.79 -5.49
CA SER A 148 -0.54 23.72 -4.94
C SER A 148 0.28 22.54 -5.47
N ARG A 149 -0.41 21.52 -6.01
CA ARG A 149 0.18 20.35 -6.68
C ARG A 149 0.30 20.54 -8.20
N GLY A 150 -0.17 21.66 -8.76
CA GLY A 150 -0.12 22.00 -10.17
C GLY A 150 -1.05 21.19 -11.08
N VAL A 151 -2.03 20.47 -10.52
CA VAL A 151 -2.83 19.50 -11.28
C VAL A 151 -4.35 19.76 -11.24
N PHE A 152 -4.80 20.89 -10.68
CA PHE A 152 -6.22 21.14 -10.44
C PHE A 152 -7.06 21.07 -11.72
N GLU A 153 -6.61 21.70 -12.82
CA GLU A 153 -7.38 21.74 -14.06
C GLU A 153 -7.56 20.35 -14.67
N VAL A 154 -6.49 19.55 -14.67
CA VAL A 154 -6.54 18.15 -15.14
C VAL A 154 -7.38 17.29 -14.20
N ALA A 155 -7.25 17.51 -12.89
CA ALA A 155 -7.95 16.73 -11.88
C ALA A 155 -9.48 16.80 -12.01
N LYS A 156 -10.04 17.90 -12.52
CA LYS A 156 -11.50 18.06 -12.75
C LYS A 156 -12.12 16.97 -13.62
N PHE A 157 -11.32 16.35 -14.48
CA PHE A 157 -11.79 15.30 -15.38
C PHE A 157 -11.74 13.89 -14.76
N TYR A 158 -11.01 13.72 -13.65
CA TYR A 158 -10.73 12.39 -13.08
C TYR A 158 -11.12 12.23 -11.64
N LEU A 159 -11.11 13.32 -10.86
CA LEU A 159 -11.37 13.29 -9.43
C LEU A 159 -12.69 13.95 -9.07
N SER A 160 -13.20 13.55 -7.92
CA SER A 160 -14.35 14.17 -7.25
C SER A 160 -13.94 14.67 -5.85
N GLU A 161 -14.75 15.54 -5.28
CA GLU A 161 -14.71 15.85 -3.86
C GLU A 161 -15.49 14.79 -3.10
N VAL A 162 -14.82 14.12 -2.19
CA VAL A 162 -15.39 13.05 -1.35
C VAL A 162 -15.51 13.58 0.07
N TYR A 163 -16.73 13.65 0.56
CA TYR A 163 -17.06 14.02 1.94
C TYR A 163 -17.42 12.77 2.70
N TYR A 164 -16.79 12.56 3.83
CA TYR A 164 -16.95 11.35 4.63
C TYR A 164 -16.81 11.64 6.11
N PHE A 165 -17.34 10.77 6.94
CA PHE A 165 -17.08 10.81 8.37
C PHE A 165 -16.40 9.54 8.87
N VAL A 166 -15.75 9.68 9.99
CA VAL A 166 -15.22 8.59 10.80
C VAL A 166 -15.98 8.60 12.11
N GLU A 167 -16.54 7.48 12.49
CA GLU A 167 -17.25 7.31 13.75
C GLU A 167 -16.29 6.65 14.76
N ASP A 168 -16.16 7.26 15.93
CA ASP A 168 -15.32 6.71 17.01
C ASP A 168 -16.09 5.70 17.88
N GLU A 169 -15.43 5.17 18.92
CA GLU A 169 -15.99 4.16 19.81
C GLU A 169 -17.19 4.66 20.63
N ASN A 170 -17.41 5.99 20.69
CA ASN A 170 -18.49 6.65 21.41
C ASN A 170 -19.57 7.17 20.45
N ASP A 171 -19.61 6.66 19.21
CA ASP A 171 -20.51 7.09 18.13
C ASP A 171 -20.37 8.58 17.76
N VAL A 172 -19.23 9.21 18.11
CA VAL A 172 -18.95 10.61 17.72
C VAL A 172 -18.41 10.65 16.30
N ARG A 173 -19.10 11.38 15.42
CA ARG A 173 -18.75 11.55 14.02
C ARG A 173 -17.81 12.73 13.81
N LYS A 174 -16.68 12.45 13.16
CA LYS A 174 -15.74 13.47 12.71
C LYS A 174 -15.79 13.56 11.18
N HIS A 175 -16.17 14.70 10.66
CA HIS A 175 -16.34 14.92 9.23
C HIS A 175 -15.05 15.34 8.56
N TYR A 176 -14.82 14.80 7.38
CA TYR A 176 -13.62 15.02 6.58
C TYR A 176 -13.97 15.19 5.10
N PHE A 177 -13.02 15.71 4.35
CA PHE A 177 -13.11 15.86 2.91
C PHE A 177 -11.76 15.60 2.24
N ALA A 178 -11.79 15.12 1.02
CA ALA A 178 -10.61 14.88 0.22
C ALA A 178 -10.95 14.88 -1.28
N ALA A 179 -9.95 15.05 -2.14
CA ALA A 179 -10.05 14.67 -3.53
C ALA A 179 -9.92 13.16 -3.66
N GLY A 180 -10.68 12.52 -4.56
CA GLY A 180 -10.60 11.07 -4.73
C GLY A 180 -11.24 10.59 -6.02
N TRP A 181 -10.98 9.33 -6.31
CA TRP A 181 -11.57 8.55 -7.39
C TRP A 181 -11.87 7.12 -6.94
N LEU A 182 -12.65 6.41 -7.73
CA LEU A 182 -12.93 4.99 -7.47
C LEU A 182 -11.80 4.10 -7.99
N ASN A 183 -11.48 3.06 -7.22
CA ASN A 183 -10.65 1.95 -7.66
C ASN A 183 -11.52 0.81 -8.21
N GLU A 184 -10.91 -0.26 -8.74
CA GLU A 184 -11.63 -1.41 -9.32
C GLU A 184 -12.48 -2.19 -8.28
N ASN A 185 -12.28 -1.96 -6.98
CA ASN A 185 -13.12 -2.53 -5.90
C ASN A 185 -14.28 -1.60 -5.50
N ASN A 186 -14.62 -0.60 -6.32
CA ASN A 186 -15.63 0.43 -6.02
C ASN A 186 -15.39 1.14 -4.68
N SER A 187 -14.14 1.30 -4.30
CA SER A 187 -13.72 1.98 -3.08
C SER A 187 -13.00 3.28 -3.43
N TRP A 188 -13.17 4.30 -2.59
CA TRP A 188 -12.61 5.62 -2.85
C TRP A 188 -11.16 5.69 -2.41
N GLU A 189 -10.23 5.84 -3.34
CA GLU A 189 -8.86 6.26 -3.07
C GLU A 189 -8.86 7.79 -2.94
N VAL A 190 -8.50 8.28 -1.77
CA VAL A 190 -8.64 9.70 -1.41
C VAL A 190 -7.34 10.32 -0.95
N ARG A 191 -7.19 11.62 -1.21
CA ARG A 191 -6.05 12.40 -0.75
C ARG A 191 -6.42 13.86 -0.52
N ASN A 192 -5.88 14.41 0.56
CA ASN A 192 -5.84 15.86 0.79
C ASN A 192 -4.42 16.24 1.29
N ARG A 193 -4.25 17.46 1.79
CA ARG A 193 -2.93 17.93 2.29
C ARG A 193 -2.38 17.06 3.43
N TYR A 194 -3.24 16.47 4.24
CA TYR A 194 -2.88 15.82 5.51
C TYR A 194 -3.09 14.30 5.50
N PHE A 195 -3.81 13.78 4.52
CA PHE A 195 -4.23 12.39 4.51
C PHE A 195 -4.21 11.79 3.11
N LYS A 196 -3.70 10.55 3.01
CA LYS A 196 -3.82 9.64 1.86
C LYS A 196 -4.38 8.32 2.36
N GLY A 197 -5.48 7.84 1.80
CA GLY A 197 -6.12 6.62 2.25
C GLY A 197 -7.11 6.06 1.26
N CYS A 198 -7.74 4.94 1.64
CA CYS A 198 -8.79 4.29 0.88
C CYS A 198 -10.01 4.09 1.78
N MET A 199 -11.18 4.50 1.29
CA MET A 199 -12.47 4.28 1.95
C MET A 199 -13.06 2.98 1.42
N GLY A 200 -12.71 1.87 2.05
CA GLY A 200 -13.07 0.51 1.68
C GLY A 200 -11.85 -0.35 1.34
N HIS A 201 -11.96 -1.17 0.32
CA HIS A 201 -10.90 -2.10 -0.08
C HIS A 201 -9.94 -1.45 -1.08
N LYS A 202 -8.65 -1.48 -0.75
CA LYS A 202 -7.61 -1.01 -1.67
C LYS A 202 -7.66 -1.79 -2.98
N GLY A 203 -7.49 -1.07 -4.08
CA GLY A 203 -7.49 -1.63 -5.43
C GLY A 203 -6.69 -0.75 -6.38
N ILE A 204 -6.30 -1.31 -7.51
CA ILE A 204 -5.77 -0.51 -8.60
C ILE A 204 -6.90 0.32 -9.23
N THR A 205 -6.56 1.42 -9.89
CA THR A 205 -7.50 2.17 -10.71
C THR A 205 -7.10 2.00 -12.18
N PHE A 206 -8.06 1.63 -13.01
CA PHE A 206 -7.87 1.46 -14.45
C PHE A 206 -8.74 2.45 -15.22
N ILE A 207 -8.10 3.18 -16.14
CA ILE A 207 -8.80 4.08 -17.08
C ILE A 207 -8.54 3.53 -18.48
N PRO A 208 -9.58 3.07 -19.19
CA PRO A 208 -9.41 2.52 -20.53
C PRO A 208 -8.99 3.60 -21.54
N GLY A 209 -8.13 3.23 -22.46
CA GLY A 209 -7.63 4.05 -23.55
C GLY A 209 -7.21 3.15 -24.71
N HIS A 210 -5.99 3.32 -25.24
CA HIS A 210 -5.49 2.52 -26.35
C HIS A 210 -5.37 1.03 -25.95
N PRO A 211 -5.88 0.08 -26.78
CA PRO A 211 -5.95 -1.33 -26.41
C PRO A 211 -4.60 -2.04 -26.30
N LYS A 212 -3.53 -1.47 -26.87
CA LYS A 212 -2.18 -2.07 -26.87
C LYS A 212 -1.14 -1.28 -26.07
N LYS A 213 -1.48 -0.06 -25.63
CA LYS A 213 -0.54 0.80 -24.91
C LYS A 213 -1.06 1.12 -23.52
N ALA A 214 -0.23 0.98 -22.49
CA ALA A 214 -0.59 1.42 -21.15
C ALA A 214 0.55 2.19 -20.46
N ALA A 215 0.16 3.15 -19.64
CA ALA A 215 1.05 3.88 -18.75
C ALA A 215 0.68 3.55 -17.29
N LEU A 216 1.70 3.23 -16.48
CA LEU A 216 1.53 2.82 -15.09
C LEU A 216 2.13 3.84 -14.13
N PHE A 217 1.41 4.11 -13.04
CA PHE A 217 1.78 5.09 -12.02
C PHE A 217 1.61 4.50 -10.62
N GLU A 218 2.41 5.00 -9.67
CA GLU A 218 2.24 4.63 -8.26
C GLU A 218 1.00 5.29 -7.64
N GLY A 219 0.80 6.58 -7.91
CA GLY A 219 -0.29 7.37 -7.35
C GLY A 219 -1.02 8.24 -8.38
N PHE A 220 -2.21 8.71 -8.04
CA PHE A 220 -2.99 9.51 -8.98
C PHE A 220 -2.41 10.91 -9.23
N LEU A 221 -1.62 11.47 -8.30
CA LEU A 221 -0.99 12.78 -8.54
C LEU A 221 0.06 12.70 -9.66
N ASP A 222 0.79 11.58 -9.75
CA ASP A 222 1.80 11.36 -10.78
C ASP A 222 1.13 11.13 -12.14
N PHE A 223 0.03 10.36 -12.17
CA PHE A 223 -0.81 10.25 -13.36
C PHE A 223 -1.33 11.62 -13.82
N LEU A 224 -1.89 12.43 -12.92
CA LEU A 224 -2.42 13.76 -13.27
C LEU A 224 -1.31 14.68 -13.76
N SER A 225 -0.10 14.59 -13.19
CA SER A 225 1.07 15.33 -13.61
C SER A 225 1.54 14.92 -15.00
N TRP A 226 1.58 13.62 -15.26
CA TRP A 226 1.88 13.08 -16.59
C TRP A 226 0.82 13.49 -17.62
N ARG A 227 -0.47 13.45 -17.26
CA ARG A 227 -1.55 13.88 -18.13
C ARG A 227 -1.47 15.38 -18.44
N PHE A 228 -1.00 16.20 -17.50
CA PHE A 228 -0.72 17.61 -17.73
C PHE A 228 0.37 17.82 -18.79
N ASP A 229 1.46 17.08 -18.73
CA ASP A 229 2.55 17.13 -19.73
C ASP A 229 2.19 16.43 -21.06
N ASN A 230 1.22 15.52 -21.06
CA ASN A 230 0.85 14.68 -22.21
C ASN A 230 -0.68 14.71 -22.46
N PRO A 231 -1.27 15.87 -22.80
CA PRO A 231 -2.72 16.01 -22.92
C PRO A 231 -3.33 15.13 -24.04
N GLU A 232 -2.60 14.90 -25.13
CA GLU A 232 -3.07 14.13 -26.29
C GLU A 232 -2.75 12.62 -26.19
N ALA A 233 -2.10 12.17 -25.13
CA ALA A 233 -1.75 10.75 -25.00
C ALA A 233 -3.01 9.88 -24.88
N ASP A 234 -3.06 8.79 -25.65
CA ASP A 234 -4.20 7.87 -25.76
C ASP A 234 -4.06 6.60 -24.90
N HIS A 235 -3.02 6.47 -24.13
CA HIS A 235 -2.71 5.29 -23.31
C HIS A 235 -3.87 4.87 -22.40
N SER A 236 -4.05 3.57 -22.25
CA SER A 236 -4.75 3.03 -21.07
C SER A 236 -3.92 3.34 -19.83
N ILE A 237 -4.58 3.66 -18.72
CA ILE A 237 -3.90 4.08 -17.49
C ILE A 237 -4.14 3.05 -16.39
N ILE A 238 -3.06 2.65 -15.72
CA ILE A 238 -3.10 1.79 -14.55
C ILE A 238 -2.43 2.54 -13.40
N VAL A 239 -3.18 2.81 -12.33
CA VAL A 239 -2.62 3.42 -11.12
C VAL A 239 -2.68 2.41 -9.98
N LEU A 240 -1.54 2.13 -9.38
CA LEU A 240 -1.44 1.14 -8.30
C LEU A 240 -2.14 1.60 -7.02
N ASN A 241 -2.20 2.94 -6.78
CA ASN A 241 -2.63 3.57 -5.54
C ASN A 241 -1.74 3.23 -4.32
N THR A 242 -1.06 2.09 -4.35
CA THR A 242 -0.04 1.64 -3.39
C THR A 242 0.85 0.56 -4.00
N LEU A 243 2.14 0.56 -3.71
CA LEU A 243 3.09 -0.46 -4.21
C LEU A 243 2.77 -1.88 -3.73
N THR A 244 1.98 -2.05 -2.67
CA THR A 244 1.52 -3.39 -2.24
C THR A 244 0.64 -4.09 -3.29
N LEU A 245 0.10 -3.33 -4.26
CA LEU A 245 -0.70 -3.84 -5.37
C LEU A 245 0.11 -4.05 -6.66
N LEU A 246 1.45 -3.99 -6.60
CA LEU A 246 2.34 -4.17 -7.76
C LEU A 246 2.01 -5.44 -8.55
N GLN A 247 1.75 -6.56 -7.88
CA GLN A 247 1.42 -7.82 -8.55
C GLN A 247 0.10 -7.77 -9.31
N GLN A 248 -0.89 -7.05 -8.79
CA GLN A 248 -2.16 -6.81 -9.50
C GLN A 248 -1.93 -5.92 -10.72
N GLY A 249 -1.11 -4.85 -10.58
CA GLY A 249 -0.70 -4.00 -11.68
C GLY A 249 0.01 -4.78 -12.79
N ILE A 250 0.97 -5.65 -12.45
CA ILE A 250 1.66 -6.55 -13.39
C ILE A 250 0.66 -7.47 -14.11
N ALA A 251 -0.26 -8.08 -13.37
CA ALA A 251 -1.28 -8.95 -13.95
C ALA A 251 -2.17 -8.21 -14.97
N LYS A 252 -2.61 -6.99 -14.64
CA LYS A 252 -3.39 -6.13 -15.53
C LYS A 252 -2.59 -5.71 -16.75
N ALA A 253 -1.32 -5.36 -16.56
CA ALA A 253 -0.42 -4.87 -17.60
C ALA A 253 -0.11 -5.90 -18.69
N LYS A 254 -0.19 -7.21 -18.39
CA LYS A 254 0.02 -8.31 -19.36
C LYS A 254 -0.89 -8.23 -20.59
N ALA A 255 -2.02 -7.54 -20.51
CA ALA A 255 -2.93 -7.34 -21.63
C ALA A 255 -2.42 -6.37 -22.71
N PHE A 256 -1.34 -5.64 -22.43
CA PHE A 256 -0.79 -4.58 -23.29
C PHE A 256 0.57 -4.99 -23.85
N SER A 257 0.84 -4.62 -25.10
CA SER A 257 2.11 -4.92 -25.78
C SER A 257 3.12 -3.77 -25.70
N CYS A 258 2.71 -2.57 -25.31
CA CYS A 258 3.55 -1.41 -25.09
C CYS A 258 3.26 -0.84 -23.69
N LEU A 259 4.25 -0.84 -22.83
CA LEU A 259 4.12 -0.46 -21.43
C LEU A 259 5.16 0.58 -21.03
N ASP A 260 4.69 1.70 -20.53
CA ASP A 260 5.53 2.72 -19.90
C ASP A 260 5.25 2.78 -18.40
N ILE A 261 6.28 2.71 -17.57
CA ILE A 261 6.14 2.80 -16.11
C ILE A 261 6.75 4.11 -15.60
N TYR A 262 6.04 4.72 -14.65
CA TYR A 262 6.35 6.01 -14.03
C TYR A 262 6.26 5.88 -12.49
N PHE A 263 7.14 5.06 -11.90
CA PHE A 263 7.18 4.86 -10.46
C PHE A 263 8.15 5.85 -9.81
N ASP A 264 7.96 6.12 -8.52
CA ASP A 264 8.77 7.07 -7.77
C ASP A 264 10.27 6.72 -7.83
N ARG A 265 11.12 7.73 -7.79
CA ARG A 265 12.60 7.55 -7.84
C ARG A 265 13.21 7.27 -6.47
N ASP A 266 12.39 7.08 -5.45
CA ASP A 266 12.83 6.63 -4.14
C ASP A 266 13.25 5.14 -4.14
N LYS A 267 13.67 4.64 -2.98
CA LYS A 267 14.13 3.25 -2.85
C LYS A 267 13.02 2.24 -3.16
N ALA A 268 11.79 2.53 -2.75
CA ALA A 268 10.65 1.63 -2.92
C ALA A 268 10.18 1.59 -4.38
N GLY A 269 10.05 2.76 -5.02
CA GLY A 269 9.69 2.87 -6.43
C GLY A 269 10.73 2.26 -7.36
N LYS A 270 12.04 2.46 -7.10
CA LYS A 270 13.12 1.78 -7.86
C LYS A 270 13.07 0.28 -7.73
N LEU A 271 12.74 -0.26 -6.54
CA LEU A 271 12.56 -1.70 -6.35
C LEU A 271 11.36 -2.20 -7.14
N ALA A 272 10.23 -1.48 -7.07
CA ALA A 272 9.02 -1.80 -7.81
C ALA A 272 9.27 -1.77 -9.34
N SER A 273 9.98 -0.76 -9.86
CA SER A 273 10.37 -0.69 -11.28
C SER A 273 11.17 -1.92 -11.69
N ARG A 274 12.19 -2.29 -10.90
CA ARG A 274 13.01 -3.47 -11.17
C ARG A 274 12.18 -4.75 -11.19
N ASP A 275 11.30 -4.94 -10.21
CA ASP A 275 10.47 -6.13 -10.11
C ASP A 275 9.42 -6.18 -11.24
N PHE A 276 8.90 -5.02 -11.67
CA PHE A 276 8.01 -4.90 -12.81
C PHE A 276 8.71 -5.27 -14.12
N LEU A 277 9.90 -4.70 -14.38
CA LEU A 277 10.70 -5.00 -15.58
C LEU A 277 11.18 -6.45 -15.63
N LYS A 278 11.46 -7.05 -14.48
CA LYS A 278 11.76 -8.48 -14.40
C LYS A 278 10.57 -9.35 -14.83
N ALA A 279 9.35 -8.96 -14.46
CA ALA A 279 8.11 -9.67 -14.81
C ALA A 279 7.68 -9.42 -16.26
N LEU A 280 7.91 -8.21 -16.78
CA LEU A 280 7.51 -7.74 -18.10
C LEU A 280 8.70 -7.01 -18.78
N PRO A 281 9.67 -7.76 -19.35
CA PRO A 281 10.93 -7.17 -19.86
C PRO A 281 10.76 -6.23 -21.05
N TYR A 282 9.60 -6.24 -21.69
CA TYR A 282 9.26 -5.33 -22.82
C TYR A 282 8.70 -3.98 -22.35
N ALA A 283 8.51 -3.78 -21.05
CA ALA A 283 8.13 -2.49 -20.51
C ALA A 283 9.31 -1.52 -20.49
N THR A 284 9.02 -0.22 -20.57
CA THR A 284 10.01 0.84 -20.53
C THR A 284 9.87 1.65 -19.25
N ASP A 285 10.94 1.80 -18.48
CA ASP A 285 11.00 2.73 -17.35
C ASP A 285 11.19 4.16 -17.88
N ARG A 286 10.21 5.01 -17.61
CA ARG A 286 10.17 6.43 -18.00
C ARG A 286 10.46 7.37 -16.82
N SER A 287 10.94 6.89 -15.71
CA SER A 287 11.25 7.72 -14.54
C SER A 287 12.31 8.80 -14.81
N SER A 288 13.07 8.70 -15.91
CA SER A 288 13.95 9.76 -16.40
C SER A 288 13.20 11.04 -16.80
N ALA A 289 11.89 10.98 -17.12
CA ALA A 289 11.07 12.14 -17.46
C ALA A 289 10.95 13.17 -16.32
N TYR A 290 11.24 12.76 -15.10
CA TYR A 290 11.29 13.62 -13.90
C TYR A 290 12.62 13.46 -13.16
N GLU A 291 13.71 13.39 -13.91
CA GLU A 291 15.06 13.36 -13.33
C GLU A 291 15.32 14.62 -12.48
N GLY A 292 15.98 14.43 -11.34
CA GLY A 292 16.18 15.49 -10.35
C GLY A 292 15.02 15.65 -9.34
N PHE A 293 13.91 14.96 -9.53
CA PHE A 293 12.75 14.93 -8.61
C PHE A 293 12.47 13.52 -8.13
N ASN A 294 11.77 13.41 -6.99
CA ASN A 294 11.42 12.11 -6.44
C ASN A 294 10.26 11.44 -7.20
N ASP A 295 9.26 12.21 -7.60
CA ASP A 295 8.10 11.76 -8.34
C ASP A 295 7.73 12.75 -9.46
N TYR A 296 6.81 12.35 -10.32
CA TYR A 296 6.37 13.20 -11.44
C TYR A 296 5.69 14.48 -10.94
N ASN A 297 4.93 14.40 -9.86
CA ASN A 297 4.23 15.55 -9.33
C ASN A 297 5.19 16.58 -8.70
N ASP A 298 6.31 16.17 -8.12
CA ASP A 298 7.30 17.11 -7.59
C ASP A 298 7.96 17.95 -8.72
N LYS A 299 8.15 17.36 -9.91
CA LYS A 299 8.56 18.11 -11.11
C LYS A 299 7.53 19.19 -11.46
N ILE A 300 6.24 18.84 -11.58
CA ILE A 300 5.19 19.79 -11.93
C ILE A 300 5.07 20.90 -10.88
N LYS A 301 5.14 20.57 -9.59
CA LYS A 301 5.14 21.57 -8.50
C LYS A 301 6.30 22.58 -8.62
N ALA A 302 7.47 22.12 -9.02
CA ALA A 302 8.63 23.02 -9.22
C ALA A 302 8.37 23.97 -10.40
N GLN A 303 7.82 23.48 -11.49
CA GLN A 303 7.47 24.28 -12.67
C GLN A 303 6.42 25.36 -12.35
N VAL A 304 5.39 25.02 -11.58
CA VAL A 304 4.35 25.99 -11.15
C VAL A 304 4.96 27.10 -10.28
N LYS A 305 5.86 26.75 -9.36
CA LYS A 305 6.52 27.75 -8.50
C LYS A 305 7.43 28.73 -9.26
N THR A 306 8.03 28.29 -10.36
CA THR A 306 8.94 29.12 -11.18
C THR A 306 8.21 29.97 -12.24
N GLY A 307 6.86 29.91 -12.30
CA GLY A 307 6.06 30.66 -13.28
C GLY A 307 6.17 30.10 -14.72
N ALA A 308 6.92 29.03 -14.94
CA ALA A 308 7.13 28.45 -16.27
C ALA A 308 5.86 27.82 -16.87
N SER A 309 4.81 27.60 -16.05
CA SER A 309 3.58 26.92 -16.47
C SER A 309 2.44 27.84 -16.93
N GLU A 310 2.51 29.15 -16.67
CA GLU A 310 1.39 30.05 -17.04
C GLU A 310 1.30 30.30 -18.56
N GLN A 311 2.37 30.12 -19.31
CA GLN A 311 2.36 30.33 -20.77
C GLN A 311 1.86 29.11 -21.56
N GLY A 312 1.91 27.90 -21.03
CA GLY A 312 1.43 26.67 -21.68
C GLY A 312 -0.07 26.37 -21.51
N ILE A 313 -0.69 26.94 -20.50
CA ILE A 313 -2.08 26.63 -20.13
C ILE A 313 -3.12 27.35 -21.01
N LYS A 314 -2.74 28.43 -21.71
CA LYS A 314 -3.72 29.36 -22.31
C LYS A 314 -4.33 28.95 -23.66
N THR A 315 -3.90 27.91 -24.34
CA THR A 315 -4.36 27.79 -25.75
C THR A 315 -4.91 26.45 -26.24
N ASN A 316 -4.75 25.29 -25.56
CA ASN A 316 -5.17 24.03 -26.20
C ASN A 316 -5.87 22.96 -25.31
N PHE A 317 -6.24 23.24 -24.06
CA PHE A 317 -6.74 22.21 -23.14
C PHE A 317 -8.23 21.82 -23.33
N PHE A 318 -9.02 22.61 -24.09
CA PHE A 318 -10.48 22.46 -24.03
C PHE A 318 -11.13 21.75 -25.24
N GLY A 319 -10.35 21.28 -26.21
CA GLY A 319 -10.91 20.82 -27.48
C GLY A 319 -11.23 19.33 -27.60
N ASN A 320 -10.45 18.40 -26.99
CA ASN A 320 -10.49 16.99 -27.40
C ASN A 320 -10.35 15.94 -26.30
N ILE A 321 -10.58 16.24 -25.02
CA ILE A 321 -10.51 15.20 -23.99
C ILE A 321 -11.78 14.33 -24.10
N LYS A 322 -11.67 13.18 -24.76
CA LYS A 322 -12.68 12.11 -24.66
C LYS A 322 -12.61 11.52 -23.27
N VAL A 323 -13.49 11.97 -22.39
CA VAL A 323 -13.68 11.39 -21.05
C VAL A 323 -14.44 10.08 -21.22
N PRO A 324 -13.90 8.92 -20.85
CA PRO A 324 -14.72 7.75 -20.68
C PRO A 324 -15.60 7.99 -19.45
N PHE A 325 -16.90 8.14 -19.67
CA PHE A 325 -17.89 8.18 -18.59
C PHE A 325 -17.80 6.85 -17.83
N VAL A 326 -17.29 6.90 -16.59
CA VAL A 326 -17.53 5.86 -15.61
C VAL A 326 -18.91 6.16 -15.01
N ARG A 327 -19.90 5.35 -15.40
CA ARG A 327 -21.21 5.29 -14.75
C ARG A 327 -21.11 4.50 -13.46
#